data_065d576bedec3148d2b14fb0eab9aee2
#
_entry.id   065d576bedec3148d2b14fb0eab9aee2
#
_cell.length_a   1.000
_cell.length_b   1.000
_cell.length_c   1.000
_cell.angle_alpha   90.00
_cell.angle_beta   90.00
_cell.angle_gamma   90.00
#
_symmetry.space_group_name_H-M   'P 1'
#
loop_
_entity.id
_entity.type
_entity.pdbx_description
1 polymer ?
#
loop_
_entity_poly.entity_id
_entity_poly.type
_entity_poly.pdbx_seq_one_letter_code
_entity_poly.pdbx_strand_id
1 'polypeptide(L)'
;GMVRRHLLLETYLVERLGLAWDEVHAEAEILEHAVSERLLQALDDALDHPVRDPHGDPIPTPDGRVVRPELRSIDTVPVGRTVVVGRIKDCPRTLRSLALAGIGLDTTVTVTDRGTMAAFAQGERRRGTAVRAARAAGEPPGERAEAVVPLGHLWVLA
;
A
#
# COMPACT_ATOMS: atom_id res chain seq x y z
N GLY A 1 -10.06 0.89 18.39
CA GLY A 1 -11.06 0.17 17.58
C GLY A 1 -10.44 -0.90 16.71
N MET A 2 -11.29 -1.74 16.13
CA MET A 2 -10.85 -2.87 15.29
C MET A 2 -10.09 -2.42 14.03
N VAL A 3 -10.47 -1.30 13.43
CA VAL A 3 -9.78 -0.77 12.25
C VAL A 3 -8.32 -0.48 12.56
N ARG A 4 -8.03 0.20 13.66
CA ARG A 4 -6.66 0.48 14.08
C ARG A 4 -5.87 -0.80 14.31
N ARG A 5 -6.46 -1.79 14.98
CA ARG A 5 -5.84 -3.10 15.24
C ARG A 5 -5.45 -3.78 13.93
N HIS A 6 -6.39 -3.84 13.01
CA HIS A 6 -6.19 -4.47 11.71
C HIS A 6 -5.04 -3.82 10.94
N LEU A 7 -5.08 -2.49 10.81
CA LEU A 7 -4.09 -1.75 10.02
C LEU A 7 -2.68 -1.79 10.64
N LEU A 8 -2.58 -1.73 11.97
CA LEU A 8 -1.29 -1.89 12.65
C LEU A 8 -0.71 -3.29 12.45
N LEU A 9 -1.56 -4.32 12.52
CA LEU A 9 -1.12 -5.70 12.28
C LEU A 9 -0.64 -5.87 10.84
N GLU A 10 -1.39 -5.40 9.84
CA GLU A 10 -0.94 -5.47 8.45
C GLU A 10 0.43 -4.80 8.27
N THR A 11 0.58 -3.63 8.85
CA THR A 11 1.84 -2.87 8.75
C THR A 11 3.01 -3.66 9.34
N TYR A 12 2.83 -4.23 10.53
CA TYR A 12 3.88 -5.03 11.18
C TYR A 12 4.22 -6.28 10.39
N LEU A 13 3.20 -7.00 9.94
CA LEU A 13 3.39 -8.24 9.19
C LEU A 13 4.16 -8.00 7.89
N VAL A 14 3.85 -6.94 7.19
CA VAL A 14 4.56 -6.61 5.94
C VAL A 14 5.95 -6.06 6.22
N GLU A 15 6.07 -5.06 7.07
CA GLU A 15 7.33 -4.32 7.24
C GLU A 15 8.37 -5.04 8.08
N ARG A 16 7.95 -5.80 9.09
CA ARG A 16 8.87 -6.46 10.01
C ARG A 16 9.02 -7.95 9.76
N LEU A 17 7.96 -8.61 9.34
CA LEU A 17 7.99 -10.05 9.09
C LEU A 17 8.10 -10.40 7.60
N GLY A 18 7.95 -9.44 6.72
CA GLY A 18 8.14 -9.63 5.29
C GLY A 18 7.02 -10.36 4.58
N LEU A 19 5.81 -10.38 5.15
CA LEU A 19 4.66 -10.95 4.45
C LEU A 19 4.31 -10.12 3.21
N ALA A 20 3.80 -10.79 2.18
CA ALA A 20 3.37 -10.10 0.98
C ALA A 20 2.14 -9.23 1.25
N TRP A 21 2.14 -8.02 0.74
CA TRP A 21 1.06 -7.06 0.98
C TRP A 21 -0.28 -7.46 0.34
N ASP A 22 -0.24 -8.37 -0.65
CA ASP A 22 -1.44 -8.92 -1.28
C ASP A 22 -2.04 -10.11 -0.51
N GLU A 23 -1.35 -10.61 0.52
CA GLU A 23 -1.77 -11.77 1.32
C GLU A 23 -2.00 -11.43 2.79
N VAL A 24 -1.53 -10.28 3.25
CA VAL A 24 -1.48 -9.94 4.68
C VAL A 24 -2.84 -9.72 5.31
N HIS A 25 -3.86 -9.37 4.53
CA HIS A 25 -5.19 -9.06 5.04
C HIS A 25 -5.81 -10.22 5.83
N ALA A 26 -5.73 -11.44 5.29
CA ALA A 26 -6.28 -12.63 5.95
C ALA A 26 -5.60 -12.93 7.30
N GLU A 27 -4.29 -12.76 7.36
CA GLU A 27 -3.55 -12.95 8.62
C GLU A 27 -3.92 -11.88 9.65
N ALA A 28 -4.05 -10.64 9.24
CA ALA A 28 -4.45 -9.56 10.12
C ALA A 28 -5.87 -9.77 10.67
N GLU A 29 -6.80 -10.27 9.85
CA GLU A 29 -8.15 -10.60 10.29
C GLU A 29 -8.17 -11.63 11.42
N ILE A 30 -7.32 -12.64 11.32
CA ILE A 30 -7.21 -13.67 12.36
C ILE A 30 -6.66 -13.06 13.65
N LEU A 31 -5.58 -12.31 13.55
CA LEU A 31 -4.85 -11.79 14.70
C LEU A 31 -5.57 -10.66 15.42
N GLU A 32 -6.35 -9.85 14.73
CA GLU A 32 -6.99 -8.67 15.32
C GLU A 32 -7.90 -9.01 16.51
N HIS A 33 -8.46 -10.21 16.54
CA HIS A 33 -9.33 -10.66 17.61
C HIS A 33 -8.56 -11.21 18.82
N ALA A 34 -7.29 -11.55 18.64
CA ALA A 34 -6.47 -12.19 19.66
C ALA A 34 -5.42 -11.27 20.29
N VAL A 35 -5.09 -10.18 19.64
CA VAL A 35 -4.04 -9.26 20.10
C VAL A 35 -4.53 -8.42 21.28
N SER A 36 -3.75 -8.42 22.37
CA SER A 36 -4.02 -7.57 23.53
C SER A 36 -3.71 -6.11 23.25
N GLU A 37 -4.30 -5.20 24.02
CA GLU A 37 -3.98 -3.77 23.93
C GLU A 37 -2.49 -3.50 24.22
N ARG A 38 -1.92 -4.25 25.15
CA ARG A 38 -0.49 -4.16 25.47
C ARG A 38 0.38 -4.51 24.29
N LEU A 39 0.06 -5.60 23.59
CA LEU A 39 0.82 -6.01 22.40
C LEU A 39 0.60 -5.01 21.27
N LEU A 40 -0.62 -4.52 21.10
CA LEU A 40 -0.91 -3.53 20.08
C LEU A 40 -0.09 -2.25 20.27
N GLN A 41 0.03 -1.78 21.52
CA GLN A 41 0.87 -0.62 21.83
C GLN A 41 2.35 -0.90 21.52
N ALA A 42 2.82 -2.11 21.83
CA ALA A 42 4.19 -2.51 21.52
C ALA A 42 4.45 -2.55 20.01
N LEU A 43 3.48 -2.98 19.22
CA LEU A 43 3.57 -2.96 17.75
C LEU A 43 3.64 -1.53 17.22
N ASP A 44 2.81 -0.66 17.76
CA ASP A 44 2.81 0.77 17.39
C ASP A 44 4.16 1.42 17.68
N ASP A 45 4.70 1.17 18.86
CA ASP A 45 6.03 1.68 19.26
C ASP A 45 7.14 1.11 18.36
N ALA A 46 7.09 -0.19 18.07
CA ALA A 46 8.09 -0.85 17.23
C ALA A 46 8.09 -0.33 15.78
N LEU A 47 6.94 0.13 15.30
CA LEU A 47 6.76 0.70 13.97
C LEU A 47 6.99 2.21 13.94
N ASP A 48 7.37 2.79 15.06
CA ASP A 48 7.57 4.24 15.22
C ASP A 48 6.30 5.05 14.86
N HIS A 49 5.18 4.61 15.40
CA HIS A 49 3.88 5.26 15.27
C HIS A 49 3.47 5.51 13.80
N PRO A 50 3.25 4.44 13.02
CA PRO A 50 2.93 4.57 11.60
C PRO A 50 1.60 5.28 11.40
N VAL A 51 1.53 6.13 10.39
CA VAL A 51 0.32 6.92 10.09
C VAL A 51 -0.53 6.27 8.99
N ARG A 52 0.00 5.30 8.30
CA ARG A 52 -0.70 4.56 7.24
C ARG A 52 -0.23 3.11 7.19
N ASP A 53 -1.08 2.23 6.66
CA ASP A 53 -0.76 0.83 6.43
C ASP A 53 0.00 0.65 5.10
N PRO A 54 0.40 -0.59 4.73
CA PRO A 54 1.13 -0.82 3.47
C PRO A 54 0.38 -0.44 2.20
N HIS A 55 -0.94 -0.33 2.25
CA HIS A 55 -1.77 0.02 1.09
C HIS A 55 -2.06 1.54 1.02
N GLY A 56 -1.64 2.29 2.03
CA GLY A 56 -1.88 3.73 2.12
C GLY A 56 -3.15 4.11 2.88
N ASP A 57 -3.81 3.15 3.53
CA ASP A 57 -4.97 3.45 4.38
C ASP A 57 -4.51 4.12 5.68
N PRO A 58 -5.15 5.23 6.09
CA PRO A 58 -4.73 5.92 7.28
C PRO A 58 -5.04 5.12 8.54
N ILE A 59 -4.05 5.00 9.43
CA ILE A 59 -4.19 4.29 10.70
C ILE A 59 -4.79 5.26 11.73
N PRO A 60 -5.98 4.95 12.29
CA PRO A 60 -6.56 5.78 13.34
C PRO A 60 -5.65 5.88 14.57
N THR A 61 -5.64 7.02 15.21
CA THR A 61 -4.96 7.22 16.50
C THR A 61 -5.71 6.44 17.59
N PRO A 62 -5.10 6.22 18.79
CA PRO A 62 -5.77 5.51 19.87
C PRO A 62 -7.12 6.12 20.27
N ASP A 63 -7.28 7.44 20.12
CA ASP A 63 -8.53 8.16 20.41
C ASP A 63 -9.49 8.20 19.20
N GLY A 64 -9.17 7.48 18.11
CA GLY A 64 -10.04 7.32 16.97
C GLY A 64 -9.96 8.40 15.90
N ARG A 65 -9.04 9.35 16.01
CA ARG A 65 -8.85 10.36 14.96
C ARG A 65 -8.17 9.75 13.75
N VAL A 66 -8.62 10.18 12.57
CA VAL A 66 -8.06 9.74 11.29
C VAL A 66 -7.53 10.96 10.55
N VAL A 67 -6.23 10.94 10.27
CA VAL A 67 -5.59 11.97 9.44
C VAL A 67 -5.49 11.42 8.01
N ARG A 68 -6.22 12.04 7.09
CA ARG A 68 -6.24 11.62 5.69
C ARG A 68 -5.42 12.60 4.85
N PRO A 69 -4.44 12.10 4.07
CA PRO A 69 -3.78 12.95 3.10
C PRO A 69 -4.78 13.34 2.00
N GLU A 70 -4.51 14.45 1.34
CA GLU A 70 -5.30 14.85 0.17
C GLU A 70 -4.88 14.02 -1.02
N LEU A 71 -5.81 13.18 -1.50
CA LEU A 71 -5.59 12.25 -2.60
C LEU A 71 -6.61 12.48 -3.70
N ARG A 72 -6.23 12.13 -4.92
CA ARG A 72 -7.17 12.06 -6.04
C ARG A 72 -7.00 10.74 -6.78
N SER A 73 -8.07 10.24 -7.39
CA SER A 73 -8.01 9.02 -8.19
C SER A 73 -7.07 9.21 -9.39
N ILE A 74 -6.28 8.20 -9.71
CA ILE A 74 -5.45 8.21 -10.92
C ILE A 74 -6.29 8.37 -12.18
N ASP A 75 -7.56 8.02 -12.11
CA ASP A 75 -8.50 8.16 -13.23
C ASP A 75 -8.66 9.62 -13.68
N THR A 76 -8.39 10.57 -12.79
CA THR A 76 -8.47 12.01 -13.05
C THR A 76 -7.17 12.61 -13.55
N VAL A 77 -6.10 11.82 -13.60
CA VAL A 77 -4.76 12.31 -13.99
C VAL A 77 -4.60 12.22 -15.51
N PRO A 78 -4.25 13.31 -16.20
CA PRO A 78 -4.02 13.28 -17.65
C PRO A 78 -2.85 12.37 -18.03
N VAL A 79 -2.96 11.75 -19.19
CA VAL A 79 -1.86 10.98 -19.79
C VAL A 79 -0.63 11.90 -19.96
N GLY A 80 0.53 11.38 -19.64
CA GLY A 80 1.81 12.12 -19.69
C GLY A 80 2.16 12.82 -18.39
N ARG A 81 1.27 12.89 -17.43
CA ARG A 81 1.54 13.52 -16.14
C ARG A 81 2.22 12.57 -15.17
N THR A 82 3.18 13.08 -14.41
CA THR A 82 3.90 12.36 -13.36
C THR A 82 3.30 12.68 -12.00
N VAL A 83 3.01 11.67 -11.21
CA VAL A 83 2.36 11.77 -9.90
C VAL A 83 2.99 10.79 -8.92
N VAL A 84 2.67 10.95 -7.63
CA VAL A 84 3.17 10.08 -6.56
C VAL A 84 2.04 9.22 -6.02
N VAL A 85 2.26 7.91 -5.94
CA VAL A 85 1.28 6.96 -5.43
C VAL A 85 1.07 7.18 -3.93
N GLY A 86 -0.18 7.39 -3.51
CA GLY A 86 -0.54 7.64 -2.12
C GLY A 86 -1.42 6.59 -1.48
N ARG A 87 -2.18 5.84 -2.28
CA ARG A 87 -3.04 4.77 -1.79
C ARG A 87 -3.33 3.78 -2.89
N ILE A 88 -3.45 2.50 -2.54
CA ILE A 88 -3.77 1.42 -3.46
C ILE A 88 -4.92 0.61 -2.85
N LYS A 89 -5.91 0.25 -3.67
CA LYS A 89 -7.00 -0.61 -3.21
C LYS A 89 -6.44 -1.97 -2.79
N ASP A 90 -6.93 -2.49 -1.67
CA ASP A 90 -6.59 -3.82 -1.18
C ASP A 90 -7.25 -4.88 -2.07
N CYS A 91 -6.67 -5.09 -3.24
CA CYS A 91 -7.06 -6.10 -4.20
C CYS A 91 -5.81 -6.92 -4.53
N PRO A 92 -5.77 -8.22 -4.20
CA PRO A 92 -4.56 -9.03 -4.37
C PRO A 92 -3.98 -8.97 -5.77
N ARG A 93 -4.80 -9.04 -6.79
CA ARG A 93 -4.34 -8.98 -8.19
C ARG A 93 -3.66 -7.65 -8.52
N THR A 94 -4.25 -6.54 -8.09
CA THR A 94 -3.69 -5.19 -8.29
C THR A 94 -2.37 -5.04 -7.53
N LEU A 95 -2.34 -5.44 -6.26
CA LEU A 95 -1.14 -5.37 -5.42
C LEU A 95 0.00 -6.20 -6.00
N ARG A 96 -0.28 -7.40 -6.47
CA ARG A 96 0.72 -8.25 -7.11
C ARG A 96 1.27 -7.64 -8.40
N SER A 97 0.40 -7.09 -9.24
CA SER A 97 0.78 -6.43 -10.49
C SER A 97 1.71 -5.23 -10.21
N LEU A 98 1.38 -4.41 -9.22
CA LEU A 98 2.20 -3.28 -8.83
C LEU A 98 3.55 -3.71 -8.23
N ALA A 99 3.55 -4.74 -7.40
CA ALA A 99 4.77 -5.29 -6.81
C ALA A 99 5.74 -5.77 -7.90
N LEU A 100 5.24 -6.47 -8.92
CA LEU A 100 6.05 -6.92 -10.06
C LEU A 100 6.66 -5.77 -10.84
N ALA A 101 5.96 -4.64 -10.92
CA ALA A 101 6.47 -3.42 -11.55
C ALA A 101 7.40 -2.60 -10.63
N GLY A 102 7.55 -3.01 -9.38
CA GLY A 102 8.31 -2.27 -8.38
C GLY A 102 7.64 -1.00 -7.91
N ILE A 103 6.32 -0.91 -8.03
CA ILE A 103 5.52 0.26 -7.69
C ILE A 103 4.84 0.05 -6.34
N GLY A 104 5.04 0.98 -5.42
CA GLY A 104 4.41 0.99 -4.11
C GLY A 104 4.04 2.40 -3.70
N LEU A 105 3.73 2.58 -2.43
CA LEU A 105 3.50 3.91 -1.87
C LEU A 105 4.74 4.78 -2.07
N ASP A 106 4.52 6.05 -2.32
CA ASP A 106 5.54 7.08 -2.56
C ASP A 106 6.36 6.89 -3.86
N THR A 107 6.02 5.90 -4.67
CA THR A 107 6.63 5.73 -5.98
C THR A 107 6.09 6.80 -6.93
N THR A 108 7.01 7.43 -7.68
CA THR A 108 6.66 8.34 -8.76
C THR A 108 6.30 7.55 -10.01
N VAL A 109 5.15 7.84 -10.61
CA VAL A 109 4.67 7.16 -11.81
C VAL A 109 4.20 8.18 -12.84
N THR A 110 4.32 7.82 -14.11
CA THR A 110 3.81 8.63 -15.23
C THR A 110 2.68 7.87 -15.90
N VAL A 111 1.52 8.48 -16.04
CA VAL A 111 0.37 7.87 -16.72
C VAL A 111 0.67 7.79 -18.22
N THR A 112 0.67 6.58 -18.78
CA THR A 112 1.03 6.33 -20.18
C THR A 112 -0.18 6.09 -21.07
N ASP A 113 -1.26 5.53 -20.51
CA ASP A 113 -2.50 5.30 -21.23
C ASP A 113 -3.67 5.22 -20.26
N ARG A 114 -4.85 5.52 -20.76
CA ARG A 114 -6.08 5.41 -19.98
C ARG A 114 -7.27 5.12 -20.88
N GLY A 115 -7.73 3.87 -20.81
CA GLY A 115 -8.99 3.42 -21.41
C GLY A 115 -9.93 2.94 -20.32
N THR A 116 -10.28 1.67 -20.34
CA THR A 116 -11.03 1.02 -19.27
C THR A 116 -10.16 0.71 -18.04
N MET A 117 -8.84 0.79 -18.21
CA MET A 117 -7.85 0.60 -17.17
C MET A 117 -6.81 1.72 -17.26
N ALA A 118 -6.21 2.05 -16.13
CA ALA A 118 -5.11 2.99 -16.11
C ALA A 118 -3.78 2.25 -16.33
N ALA A 119 -2.99 2.73 -17.28
CA ALA A 119 -1.64 2.25 -17.52
C ALA A 119 -0.64 3.34 -17.14
N PHE A 120 0.46 2.96 -16.52
CA PHE A 120 1.48 3.90 -16.10
C PHE A 120 2.84 3.24 -16.02
N ALA A 121 3.87 4.04 -16.23
CA ALA A 121 5.26 3.63 -16.15
C ALA A 121 5.86 4.13 -14.83
N GLN A 122 6.74 3.32 -14.27
CA GLN A 122 7.50 3.69 -13.10
C GLN A 122 8.43 4.88 -13.42
N GLY A 123 8.40 5.89 -12.54
CA GLY A 123 9.37 6.95 -12.55
C GLY A 123 10.57 6.60 -11.67
N GLU A 124 11.01 7.55 -10.84
CA GLU A 124 12.10 7.32 -9.91
C GLU A 124 11.70 6.29 -8.85
N ARG A 125 12.53 5.25 -8.69
CA ARG A 125 12.28 4.18 -7.75
C ARG A 125 12.72 4.59 -6.34
N ARG A 126 11.79 4.52 -5.39
CA ARG A 126 12.09 4.62 -3.97
C ARG A 126 11.99 3.24 -3.32
N ARG A 127 12.72 3.04 -2.23
CA ARG A 127 12.54 1.85 -1.40
C ARG A 127 11.11 1.86 -0.85
N GLY A 128 10.32 0.88 -1.24
CA GLY A 128 8.92 0.85 -0.86
C GLY A 128 8.43 -0.53 -0.47
N THR A 129 7.24 -0.54 0.05
CA THR A 129 6.51 -1.74 0.48
C THR A 129 6.33 -2.73 -0.68
N ALA A 130 6.14 -2.23 -1.91
CA ALA A 130 5.95 -3.08 -3.08
C ALA A 130 7.16 -3.97 -3.35
N VAL A 131 8.37 -3.45 -3.25
CA VAL A 131 9.61 -4.22 -3.43
C VAL A 131 9.73 -5.29 -2.36
N ARG A 132 9.42 -4.92 -1.12
CA ARG A 132 9.47 -5.86 0.01
C ARG A 132 8.42 -6.95 -0.13
N ALA A 133 7.21 -6.60 -0.54
CA ALA A 133 6.13 -7.56 -0.77
C ALA A 133 6.47 -8.54 -1.90
N ALA A 134 7.06 -8.05 -3.00
CA ALA A 134 7.50 -8.90 -4.10
C ALA A 134 8.54 -9.93 -3.64
N ARG A 135 9.49 -9.51 -2.80
CA ARG A 135 10.48 -10.43 -2.22
C ARG A 135 9.84 -11.46 -1.30
N ALA A 136 8.90 -11.04 -0.47
CA ALA A 136 8.19 -11.95 0.42
C ALA A 136 7.37 -12.98 -0.35
N ALA A 137 6.85 -12.62 -1.52
CA ALA A 137 6.13 -13.51 -2.41
C ALA A 137 7.05 -14.42 -3.25
N GLY A 138 8.37 -14.30 -3.11
CA GLY A 138 9.35 -15.06 -3.88
C GLY A 138 9.51 -14.59 -5.32
N GLU A 139 9.06 -13.39 -5.63
CA GLU A 139 9.14 -12.82 -6.97
C GLU A 139 10.28 -11.83 -7.09
N PRO A 140 10.94 -11.72 -8.26
CA PRO A 140 12.00 -10.74 -8.45
C PRO A 140 11.42 -9.32 -8.41
N PRO A 141 12.03 -8.40 -7.64
CA PRO A 141 11.51 -7.04 -7.54
C PRO A 141 11.78 -6.25 -8.81
N GLY A 142 10.75 -5.66 -9.35
CA GLY A 142 10.87 -4.57 -10.29
C GLY A 142 11.43 -4.87 -11.67
N GLU A 143 11.16 -6.05 -12.22
CA GLU A 143 11.56 -6.35 -13.60
C GLU A 143 10.72 -5.60 -14.63
N ARG A 144 9.47 -5.28 -14.30
CA ARG A 144 8.59 -4.51 -15.18
C ARG A 144 8.59 -3.05 -14.78
N ALA A 145 8.80 -2.17 -15.77
CA ALA A 145 8.71 -0.73 -15.58
C ALA A 145 7.28 -0.21 -15.71
N GLU A 146 6.35 -1.03 -16.18
CA GLU A 146 4.97 -0.64 -16.44
C GLU A 146 3.98 -1.53 -15.70
N ALA A 147 2.85 -0.93 -15.31
CA ALA A 147 1.73 -1.64 -14.72
C ALA A 147 0.42 -1.13 -15.31
N VAL A 148 -0.59 -2.01 -15.29
CA VAL A 148 -1.96 -1.67 -15.68
C VAL A 148 -2.87 -2.08 -14.54
N VAL A 149 -3.71 -1.15 -14.07
CA VAL A 149 -4.63 -1.40 -12.97
C VAL A 149 -6.05 -0.99 -13.35
N PRO A 150 -7.08 -1.63 -12.77
CA PRO A 150 -8.45 -1.19 -12.96
C PRO A 150 -8.65 0.25 -12.49
N LEU A 151 -9.55 0.97 -13.15
CA LEU A 151 -9.95 2.30 -12.71
C LEU A 151 -10.48 2.24 -11.27
N GLY A 152 -10.18 3.26 -10.48
CA GLY A 152 -10.61 3.32 -9.08
C GLY A 152 -9.77 2.49 -8.11
N HIS A 153 -8.64 1.91 -8.55
CA HIS A 153 -7.79 1.07 -7.69
C HIS A 153 -6.54 1.79 -7.16
N LEU A 154 -6.26 3.01 -7.61
CA LEU A 154 -5.06 3.72 -7.21
C LEU A 154 -5.36 5.21 -7.04
N TRP A 155 -4.79 5.78 -5.96
CA TRP A 155 -4.89 7.20 -5.66
C TRP A 155 -3.50 7.80 -5.55
N VAL A 156 -3.40 9.05 -5.94
CA VAL A 156 -2.14 9.78 -5.99
C VAL A 156 -2.24 11.05 -5.14
N LEU A 157 -1.10 11.59 -4.75
CA LEU A 157 -1.06 12.85 -4.01
C LEU A 157 -1.57 13.98 -4.90
N ALA A 158 -2.48 14.76 -4.34
CA ALA A 158 -3.08 15.89 -5.02
C ALA A 158 -2.09 17.04 -5.25
#